data_6c866b81fda93f3d1ed96f838fe04c94
#
_entry.id   6c866b81fda93f3d1ed96f838fe04c94
#
_cell.length_a   1.000
_cell.length_b   1.000
_cell.length_c   1.000
_cell.angle_alpha   90.00
_cell.angle_beta   90.00
_cell.angle_gamma   90.00
#
_symmetry.space_group_name_H-M   'P 1'
#
loop_
_entity.id
_entity.type
_entity.pdbx_description
1 polymer ?
#
loop_
_entity_poly.entity_id
_entity_poly.type
_entity_poly.pdbx_seq_one_letter_code
_entity_poly.pdbx_strand_id
1 'polypeptide(L)'
;MRFGVFYEHQLPRPWAAGSEQQLFQDALAQVELADRLGIDYAWEVEHHFLEEYSHSSAPEVFLAAASQRTRRIRLGHGIVLMPPGYNHPARVAERLATLRHQRLAS
;
A
#
# COMPACT_ATOMS: atom_id res chain seq x y z
N MET A 1 10.18 8.69 -19.22
CA MET A 1 9.53 7.44 -18.80
C MET A 1 9.27 7.51 -17.30
N ARG A 2 8.16 6.94 -16.85
CA ARG A 2 7.83 6.89 -15.42
C ARG A 2 7.80 5.45 -14.95
N PHE A 3 8.24 5.20 -13.72
CA PHE A 3 8.32 3.87 -13.14
C PHE A 3 7.52 3.79 -11.86
N GLY A 4 6.99 2.61 -11.58
CA GLY A 4 6.27 2.33 -10.36
C GLY A 4 6.63 0.97 -9.79
N VAL A 5 6.44 0.82 -8.49
CA VAL A 5 6.46 -0.46 -7.80
C VAL A 5 5.03 -0.87 -7.47
N PHE A 6 4.77 -2.16 -7.47
CA PHE A 6 3.43 -2.72 -7.28
C PHE A 6 3.48 -3.80 -6.20
N TYR A 7 2.65 -3.65 -5.18
CA TYR A 7 2.66 -4.53 -4.02
C TYR A 7 1.41 -5.41 -3.94
N GLU A 8 1.64 -6.72 -4.03
CA GLU A 8 0.67 -7.76 -3.72
C GLU A 8 0.81 -8.23 -2.26
N HIS A 9 1.95 -8.02 -1.64
CA HIS A 9 2.33 -8.58 -0.34
C HIS A 9 2.23 -10.10 -0.32
N GLN A 10 2.92 -10.74 -1.25
CA GLN A 10 3.03 -12.19 -1.32
C GLN A 10 3.87 -12.73 -0.18
N LEU A 11 3.39 -13.80 0.46
CA LEU A 11 4.09 -14.44 1.55
C LEU A 11 4.02 -15.97 1.39
N PRO A 12 4.97 -16.57 0.66
CA PRO A 12 5.02 -18.02 0.49
C PRO A 12 5.22 -18.77 1.81
N ARG A 13 4.65 -19.95 1.91
CA ARG A 13 4.91 -20.87 3.03
C ARG A 13 6.35 -21.44 2.93
N PRO A 14 6.97 -21.87 4.06
CA PRO A 14 6.39 -21.93 5.42
C PRO A 14 6.40 -20.58 6.13
N TRP A 15 5.40 -20.35 6.98
CA TRP A 15 5.30 -19.13 7.78
C TRP A 15 5.87 -19.36 9.17
N ALA A 16 6.59 -18.38 9.69
CA ALA A 16 7.08 -18.32 11.06
C ALA A 16 6.40 -17.19 11.83
N ALA A 17 6.55 -17.17 13.13
CA ALA A 17 6.11 -16.04 13.95
C ALA A 17 6.79 -14.75 13.45
N GLY A 18 6.01 -13.72 13.19
CA GLY A 18 6.51 -12.44 12.70
C GLY A 18 6.74 -12.32 11.19
N SER A 19 6.52 -13.39 10.40
CA SER A 19 6.71 -13.34 8.94
C SER A 19 5.88 -12.24 8.27
N GLU A 20 4.61 -12.11 8.63
CA GLU A 20 3.74 -11.07 8.08
C GLU A 20 4.18 -9.67 8.51
N GLN A 21 4.56 -9.50 9.76
CA GLN A 21 5.10 -8.23 10.25
C GLN A 21 6.34 -7.83 9.45
N GLN A 22 7.27 -8.77 9.25
CA GLN A 22 8.48 -8.52 8.49
C GLN A 22 8.19 -8.16 7.03
N LEU A 23 7.23 -8.85 6.40
CA LEU A 23 6.78 -8.55 5.05
C LEU A 23 6.38 -7.07 4.91
N PHE A 24 5.54 -6.57 5.81
CA PHE A 24 5.12 -5.17 5.77
C PHE A 24 6.24 -4.19 6.07
N GLN A 25 7.12 -4.51 7.02
CA GLN A 25 8.27 -3.64 7.33
C GLN A 25 9.25 -3.57 6.15
N ASP A 26 9.52 -4.69 5.50
CA ASP A 26 10.37 -4.74 4.31
C ASP A 26 9.76 -3.92 3.16
N ALA A 27 8.45 -4.07 2.94
CA ALA A 27 7.74 -3.29 1.90
C ALA A 27 7.79 -1.78 2.18
N LEU A 28 7.60 -1.35 3.43
CA LEU A 28 7.73 0.06 3.80
C LEU A 28 9.15 0.59 3.55
N ALA A 29 10.18 -0.18 3.91
CA ALA A 29 11.57 0.17 3.65
C ALA A 29 11.86 0.25 2.14
N GLN A 30 11.28 -0.64 1.34
CA GLN A 30 11.42 -0.63 -0.12
C GLN A 30 10.75 0.60 -0.75
N VAL A 31 9.55 0.99 -0.30
CA VAL A 31 8.86 2.19 -0.79
C VAL A 31 9.66 3.44 -0.43
N GLU A 32 10.23 3.49 0.76
CA GLU A 32 11.09 4.58 1.20
C GLU A 32 12.37 4.67 0.34
N LEU A 33 12.98 3.53 0.02
CA LEU A 33 14.11 3.47 -0.90
C LEU A 33 13.70 3.92 -2.30
N ALA A 34 12.56 3.46 -2.81
CA ALA A 34 12.02 3.85 -4.11
C ALA A 34 11.83 5.37 -4.21
N ASP A 35 11.32 5.99 -3.15
CA ASP A 35 11.18 7.45 -3.08
C ASP A 35 12.53 8.16 -3.20
N ARG A 36 13.54 7.69 -2.47
CA ARG A 36 14.91 8.25 -2.54
C ARG A 36 15.55 8.09 -3.91
N LEU A 37 15.28 6.98 -4.59
CA LEU A 37 15.81 6.67 -5.92
C LEU A 37 15.07 7.35 -7.06
N GLY A 38 13.96 8.05 -6.79
CA GLY A 38 13.21 8.79 -7.79
C GLY A 38 12.18 7.96 -8.56
N ILE A 39 11.76 6.81 -8.02
CA ILE A 39 10.62 6.06 -8.58
C ILE A 39 9.35 6.90 -8.42
N ASP A 40 8.51 6.92 -9.46
CA ASP A 40 7.38 7.84 -9.53
C ASP A 40 6.17 7.37 -8.73
N TYR A 41 5.92 6.06 -8.67
CA TYR A 41 4.67 5.52 -8.13
C TYR A 41 4.91 4.28 -7.25
N ALA A 42 4.11 4.15 -6.20
CA ALA A 42 3.90 2.91 -5.46
C ALA A 42 2.40 2.59 -5.43
N TRP A 43 2.06 1.40 -5.88
CA TRP A 43 0.69 0.91 -6.01
C TRP A 43 0.45 -0.24 -5.06
N GLU A 44 -0.70 -0.21 -4.38
CA GLU A 44 -1.13 -1.22 -3.43
C GLU A 44 -2.43 -1.85 -3.89
N VAL A 45 -2.54 -3.18 -3.80
CA VAL A 45 -3.76 -3.90 -4.11
C VAL A 45 -4.66 -4.09 -2.90
N GLU A 46 -5.88 -4.57 -3.11
CA GLU A 46 -6.77 -5.02 -2.05
C GLU A 46 -7.26 -6.43 -2.36
N HIS A 47 -6.87 -7.38 -1.52
CA HIS A 47 -7.30 -8.77 -1.60
C HIS A 47 -7.63 -9.31 -0.21
N HIS A 48 -8.55 -10.25 -0.14
CA HIS A 48 -9.02 -10.84 1.10
C HIS A 48 -8.94 -12.36 1.04
N PHE A 49 -8.44 -12.97 2.11
CA PHE A 49 -8.37 -14.43 2.29
C PHE A 49 -7.55 -15.17 1.21
N LEU A 50 -6.58 -14.50 0.62
CA LEU A 50 -5.64 -15.09 -0.33
C LEU A 50 -4.31 -15.36 0.38
N GLU A 51 -4.19 -16.53 0.98
CA GLU A 51 -3.13 -16.90 1.92
C GLU A 51 -1.72 -16.51 1.47
N GLU A 52 -1.16 -17.20 0.46
CA GLU A 52 0.23 -16.93 0.01
C GLU A 52 0.30 -15.79 -1.00
N TYR A 53 -0.77 -15.59 -1.75
CA TYR A 53 -0.78 -14.66 -2.87
C TYR A 53 -0.80 -13.21 -2.45
N SER A 54 -1.57 -12.86 -1.42
CA SER A 54 -1.67 -11.46 -0.99
C SER A 54 -2.11 -11.32 0.46
N HIS A 55 -1.33 -10.54 1.21
CA HIS A 55 -1.66 -10.11 2.58
C HIS A 55 -2.20 -8.68 2.62
N SER A 56 -2.52 -8.07 1.47
CA SER A 56 -2.99 -6.70 1.38
C SER A 56 -4.51 -6.60 1.58
N SER A 57 -4.95 -6.69 2.83
CA SER A 57 -6.37 -6.60 3.18
C SER A 57 -6.84 -5.17 3.49
N ALA A 58 -5.93 -4.26 3.78
CA ALA A 58 -6.22 -2.88 4.14
C ALA A 58 -5.18 -1.93 3.50
N PRO A 59 -5.23 -1.75 2.17
CA PRO A 59 -4.22 -0.97 1.45
C PRO A 59 -4.09 0.46 1.95
N GLU A 60 -5.18 1.09 2.36
CA GLU A 60 -5.16 2.45 2.89
C GLU A 60 -4.33 2.58 4.18
N VAL A 61 -4.26 1.53 4.99
CA VAL A 61 -3.44 1.52 6.21
C VAL A 61 -1.96 1.49 5.86
N PHE A 62 -1.58 0.62 4.92
CA PHE A 62 -0.20 0.56 4.42
C PHE A 62 0.21 1.87 3.75
N LEU A 63 -0.64 2.41 2.87
CA LEU A 63 -0.37 3.67 2.18
C LEU A 63 -0.25 4.85 3.15
N ALA A 64 -1.04 4.86 4.24
CA ALA A 64 -0.92 5.87 5.28
C ALA A 64 0.45 5.79 5.98
N ALA A 65 0.91 4.59 6.33
CA ALA A 65 2.24 4.40 6.91
C ALA A 65 3.35 4.84 5.94
N ALA A 66 3.24 4.45 4.67
CA ALA A 66 4.19 4.84 3.63
C ALA A 66 4.22 6.36 3.42
N SER A 67 3.07 7.03 3.53
CA SER A 67 2.97 8.49 3.37
C SER A 67 3.79 9.27 4.40
N GLN A 68 4.03 8.68 5.58
CA GLN A 68 4.82 9.29 6.64
C GLN A 68 6.33 9.06 6.49
N ARG A 69 6.72 8.19 5.55
CA ARG A 69 8.12 7.85 5.28
C ARG A 69 8.62 8.36 3.93
N THR A 70 7.74 8.92 3.11
CA THR A 70 8.04 9.33 1.73
C THR A 70 7.63 10.78 1.49
N ARG A 71 8.25 11.41 0.48
CA ARG A 71 7.98 12.81 0.15
C ARG A 71 7.51 13.02 -1.29
N ARG A 72 8.07 12.30 -2.25
CA ARG A 72 7.86 12.54 -3.69
C ARG A 72 7.08 11.44 -4.39
N ILE A 73 7.37 10.17 -4.06
CA ILE A 73 6.70 9.02 -4.70
C ILE A 73 5.19 9.13 -4.53
N ARG A 74 4.45 8.92 -5.60
CA ARG A 74 2.99 8.95 -5.57
C ARG A 74 2.46 7.62 -5.08
N LEU A 75 1.61 7.67 -4.06
CA LEU A 75 0.99 6.51 -3.46
C LEU A 75 -0.41 6.33 -3.99
N GLY A 76 -0.77 5.13 -4.40
CA GLY A 76 -2.08 4.89 -4.95
C GLY A 76 -2.57 3.45 -4.80
N HIS A 77 -3.88 3.30 -4.95
CA HIS A 77 -4.49 1.99 -5.05
C HIS A 77 -4.34 1.45 -6.46
N GLY A 78 -3.70 0.29 -6.61
CA GLY A 78 -3.80 -0.51 -7.82
C GLY A 78 -5.16 -1.16 -7.90
N ILE A 79 -5.68 -1.60 -6.74
CA ILE A 79 -7.04 -2.13 -6.58
C ILE A 79 -7.62 -1.55 -5.29
N VAL A 80 -8.88 -1.13 -5.37
CA VAL A 80 -9.74 -0.87 -4.23
C VAL A 80 -11.13 -1.43 -4.53
N LEU A 81 -11.63 -2.29 -3.64
CA LEU A 81 -12.91 -2.96 -3.85
C LEU A 81 -14.06 -2.03 -3.48
N MET A 82 -14.97 -1.81 -4.44
CA MET A 82 -16.14 -0.94 -4.26
C MET A 82 -17.47 -1.63 -4.63
N PRO A 83 -17.70 -2.93 -4.31
CA PRO A 83 -19.02 -3.50 -4.53
C PRO A 83 -20.03 -2.78 -3.66
N PRO A 84 -21.27 -2.52 -4.17
CA PRO A 84 -22.35 -1.99 -3.35
C PRO A 84 -22.57 -2.86 -2.10
N GLY A 85 -22.73 -2.25 -0.95
CA GLY A 85 -22.90 -2.96 0.32
C GLY A 85 -21.60 -3.36 1.03
N TYR A 86 -20.47 -3.33 0.32
CA TYR A 86 -19.16 -3.53 0.94
C TYR A 86 -18.47 -2.18 1.24
N ASN A 87 -18.33 -1.32 0.24
CA ASN A 87 -17.56 -0.12 0.38
C ASN A 87 -18.16 1.00 -0.49
N HIS A 88 -18.79 1.96 0.13
CA HIS A 88 -19.41 3.06 -0.59
C HIS A 88 -18.33 3.97 -1.23
N PRO A 89 -18.47 4.39 -2.50
CA PRO A 89 -17.49 5.24 -3.18
C PRO A 89 -17.14 6.53 -2.43
N ALA A 90 -18.10 7.13 -1.73
CA ALA A 90 -17.85 8.32 -0.92
C ALA A 90 -16.87 8.02 0.23
N ARG A 91 -16.93 6.84 0.83
CA ARG A 91 -15.98 6.43 1.88
C ARG A 91 -14.57 6.22 1.34
N VAL A 92 -14.45 5.69 0.14
CA VAL A 92 -13.17 5.58 -0.54
C VAL A 92 -12.59 6.98 -0.80
N ALA A 93 -13.39 7.89 -1.31
CA ALA A 93 -12.99 9.28 -1.55
C ALA A 93 -12.51 9.98 -0.27
N GLU A 94 -13.23 9.82 0.84
CA GLU A 94 -12.85 10.38 2.15
C GLU A 94 -11.50 9.84 2.62
N ARG A 95 -11.28 8.53 2.53
CA ARG A 95 -10.00 7.90 2.92
C ARG A 95 -8.84 8.40 2.06
N LEU A 96 -9.03 8.50 0.76
CA LEU A 96 -8.01 9.02 -0.15
C LEU A 96 -7.71 10.50 0.12
N ALA A 97 -8.73 11.30 0.39
CA ALA A 97 -8.55 12.70 0.77
C ALA A 97 -7.77 12.83 2.09
N THR A 98 -8.12 12.02 3.08
CA THR A 98 -7.42 11.99 4.37
C THR A 98 -5.96 11.61 4.19
N LEU A 99 -5.68 10.54 3.43
CA LEU A 99 -4.32 10.11 3.11
C LEU A 99 -3.49 11.24 2.47
N ARG A 100 -4.09 11.95 1.53
CA ARG A 100 -3.45 13.10 0.87
C ARG A 100 -3.07 14.20 1.88
N HIS A 101 -3.98 14.51 2.82
CA HIS A 101 -3.75 15.55 3.82
C HIS A 101 -2.74 15.15 4.90
N GLN A 102 -2.59 13.86 5.17
CA GLN A 102 -1.60 13.35 6.12
C GLN A 102 -0.17 13.35 5.56
N ARG A 103 -0.03 13.40 4.25
CA ARG A 103 1.26 13.28 3.60
C ARG A 103 2.19 14.43 4.00
N LEU A 104 3.46 14.09 4.25
CA LEU A 104 4.51 15.07 4.51
C LEU A 104 4.64 16.02 3.31
N ALA A 105 4.88 17.30 3.59
CA ALA A 105 5.18 18.26 2.55
C ALA A 105 6.48 17.90 1.84
N SER A 106 6.44 17.96 0.53
CA SER A 106 7.62 17.74 -0.32
C SER A 106 8.52 18.98 -0.41
#